data_caebe0564eb525061265d846a158b341
#
_entry.id   caebe0564eb525061265d846a158b341
#
_cell.length_a   1.000
_cell.length_b   1.000
_cell.length_c   1.000
_cell.angle_alpha   90.00
_cell.angle_beta   90.00
_cell.angle_gamma   90.00
#
_symmetry.space_group_name_H-M   'P 1'
#
loop_
_entity.id
_entity.type
_entity.pdbx_description
1 polymer ?
#
loop_
_entity_poly.entity_id
_entity_poly.type
_entity_poly.pdbx_seq_one_letter_code
_entity_poly.pdbx_strand_id
1 'polypeptide(L)'
;MATRASIKISDSDGNFIANIYHHYDGYPEGLGQKLIDICDSGKLVNGLSIGRSSKQFNGFTDLACSIVFELKEHSGDGRVYLNTEDDYGKCGEDYLYEIVENPAMRQSPLVLVENMNGETELVQDILDRVNA
;
A
#
# COMPACT_ATOMS: atom_id res chain seq x y z
N MET A 1 12.56 18.52 -3.04
CA MET A 1 11.59 18.19 -4.08
C MET A 1 10.81 16.94 -3.69
N ALA A 2 9.51 16.97 -3.87
CA ALA A 2 8.66 15.85 -3.46
C ALA A 2 8.65 14.75 -4.52
N THR A 3 8.68 13.48 -4.10
CA THR A 3 8.37 12.34 -4.95
C THR A 3 6.99 11.85 -4.53
N ARG A 4 6.01 12.11 -5.37
CA ARG A 4 4.59 11.93 -5.04
C ARG A 4 4.11 10.55 -5.44
N ALA A 5 3.19 10.01 -4.65
CA ALA A 5 2.60 8.72 -4.94
C ALA A 5 1.15 8.66 -4.47
N SER A 6 0.38 7.79 -5.09
CA SER A 6 -0.94 7.41 -4.60
C SER A 6 -0.99 5.89 -4.46
N ILE A 7 -1.75 5.43 -3.46
CA ILE A 7 -1.90 4.01 -3.14
C ILE A 7 -3.38 3.67 -3.27
N LYS A 8 -3.70 2.82 -4.24
CA LYS A 8 -5.07 2.34 -4.43
C LYS A 8 -5.19 0.97 -3.78
N ILE A 9 -6.18 0.82 -2.92
CA ILE A 9 -6.45 -0.45 -2.24
C ILE A 9 -7.79 -0.97 -2.73
N SER A 10 -7.82 -2.21 -3.17
CA SER A 10 -9.02 -2.90 -3.63
C SER A 10 -9.20 -4.19 -2.84
N ASP A 11 -10.44 -4.64 -2.69
CA ASP A 11 -10.73 -5.90 -2.01
C ASP A 11 -10.59 -7.11 -2.94
N SER A 12 -10.91 -8.31 -2.45
CA SER A 12 -10.77 -9.55 -3.20
C SER A 12 -11.70 -9.65 -4.41
N ASP A 13 -12.76 -8.84 -4.44
CA ASP A 13 -13.69 -8.79 -5.56
C ASP A 13 -13.34 -7.67 -6.55
N GLY A 14 -12.24 -6.96 -6.30
CA GLY A 14 -11.81 -5.84 -7.14
C GLY A 14 -12.51 -4.53 -6.84
N ASN A 15 -13.27 -4.45 -5.75
CA ASN A 15 -13.97 -3.22 -5.37
C ASN A 15 -13.00 -2.23 -4.74
N PHE A 16 -13.14 -0.97 -5.10
CA PHE A 16 -12.34 0.11 -4.54
C PHE A 16 -12.58 0.27 -3.02
N ILE A 17 -11.50 0.34 -2.26
CA ILE A 17 -11.55 0.57 -0.81
C ILE A 17 -11.04 1.98 -0.47
N ALA A 18 -9.85 2.34 -0.96
CA ALA A 18 -9.23 3.62 -0.60
C ALA A 18 -8.22 4.06 -1.64
N ASN A 19 -8.04 5.38 -1.74
CA ASN A 19 -6.95 6.02 -2.48
C ASN A 19 -6.22 6.93 -1.50
N ILE A 20 -4.97 6.58 -1.18
CA ILE A 20 -4.16 7.30 -0.19
C ILE A 20 -3.06 8.05 -0.95
N TYR A 21 -3.07 9.38 -0.85
CA TYR A 21 -2.04 10.21 -1.44
C TYR A 21 -0.89 10.41 -0.45
N HIS A 22 0.34 10.21 -0.92
CA HIS A 22 1.56 10.36 -0.12
C HIS A 22 2.51 11.32 -0.83
N HIS A 23 2.87 12.41 -0.18
CA HIS A 23 3.55 13.53 -0.84
C HIS A 23 5.06 13.35 -0.95
N TYR A 24 5.71 12.69 0.02
CA TYR A 24 7.16 12.59 0.08
C TYR A 24 7.64 11.15 -0.02
N ASP A 25 8.84 10.97 -0.61
CA ASP A 25 9.56 9.68 -0.64
C ASP A 25 8.72 8.54 -1.23
N GLY A 26 7.93 8.86 -2.28
CA GLY A 26 7.03 7.90 -2.90
C GLY A 26 7.71 6.83 -3.76
N TYR A 27 9.03 6.87 -3.91
CA TYR A 27 9.77 5.88 -4.69
C TYR A 27 9.77 4.50 -3.99
N PRO A 28 10.01 3.40 -4.76
CA PRO A 28 9.88 2.05 -4.20
C PRO A 28 10.75 1.76 -2.97
N GLU A 29 11.97 2.26 -2.90
CA GLU A 29 12.88 2.06 -1.76
C GLU A 29 12.44 2.83 -0.51
N GLY A 30 11.56 3.82 -0.67
CA GLY A 30 10.96 4.57 0.43
C GLY A 30 9.56 4.04 0.75
N LEU A 31 8.56 4.59 0.09
CA LEU A 31 7.16 4.22 0.34
C LEU A 31 6.90 2.74 0.07
N GLY A 32 7.46 2.21 -1.03
CA GLY A 32 7.27 0.81 -1.37
C GLY A 32 7.73 -0.12 -0.25
N GLN A 33 8.91 0.13 0.32
CA GLN A 33 9.43 -0.65 1.44
C GLN A 33 8.51 -0.56 2.65
N LYS A 34 8.00 0.64 2.96
CA LYS A 34 7.06 0.83 4.07
C LYS A 34 5.78 0.04 3.87
N LEU A 35 5.23 0.04 2.66
CA LEU A 35 4.02 -0.73 2.36
C LEU A 35 4.24 -2.23 2.53
N ILE A 36 5.37 -2.75 2.06
CA ILE A 36 5.73 -4.15 2.26
C ILE A 36 5.83 -4.45 3.75
N ASP A 37 6.52 -3.61 4.52
CA ASP A 37 6.70 -3.82 5.96
C ASP A 37 5.35 -3.81 6.70
N ILE A 38 4.45 -2.91 6.33
CA ILE A 38 3.11 -2.84 6.93
C ILE A 38 2.33 -4.11 6.60
N CYS A 39 2.28 -4.50 5.33
CA CYS A 39 1.55 -5.70 4.91
C CYS A 39 2.11 -6.97 5.55
N ASP A 40 3.42 -7.04 5.73
CA ASP A 40 4.08 -8.20 6.34
C ASP A 40 3.97 -8.22 7.86
N SER A 41 3.58 -7.10 8.48
CA SER A 41 3.48 -7.01 9.95
C SER A 41 2.30 -7.78 10.53
N GLY A 42 1.36 -8.22 9.71
CA GLY A 42 0.18 -8.95 10.15
C GLY A 42 -0.37 -9.81 9.03
N LYS A 43 -1.41 -10.56 9.34
CA LYS A 43 -2.08 -11.43 8.37
C LYS A 43 -3.45 -10.88 8.00
N LEU A 44 -3.71 -10.81 6.70
CA LEU A 44 -5.01 -10.41 6.18
C LEU A 44 -5.99 -11.58 6.36
N VAL A 45 -7.07 -11.37 7.08
CA VAL A 45 -8.06 -12.39 7.41
C VAL A 45 -9.47 -11.86 7.17
N ASN A 46 -10.44 -12.75 7.13
CA ASN A 46 -11.85 -12.40 7.07
C ASN A 46 -12.47 -12.76 8.43
N GLY A 47 -12.52 -11.78 9.31
CA GLY A 47 -12.95 -11.96 10.69
C GLY A 47 -11.78 -12.25 11.63
N LEU A 48 -11.69 -11.50 12.73
CA LEU A 48 -10.62 -11.64 13.71
C LEU A 48 -10.77 -12.91 14.53
N SER A 49 -9.66 -13.58 14.81
CA SER A 49 -9.63 -14.75 15.71
C SER A 49 -9.36 -14.33 17.14
N ILE A 50 -10.23 -14.74 18.05
CA ILE A 50 -10.09 -14.46 19.47
C ILE A 50 -8.94 -15.30 20.03
N GLY A 51 -8.11 -14.68 20.88
CA GLY A 51 -7.01 -15.39 21.56
C GLY A 51 -5.74 -15.53 20.74
N ARG A 52 -5.68 -14.95 19.54
CA ARG A 52 -4.45 -14.93 18.74
C ARG A 52 -3.51 -13.84 19.24
N SER A 53 -2.22 -14.18 19.35
CA SER A 53 -1.18 -13.22 19.72
C SER A 53 -0.61 -12.48 18.52
N SER A 54 -0.76 -13.01 17.31
CA SER A 54 -0.25 -12.40 16.10
C SER A 54 -1.20 -11.30 15.59
N LYS A 55 -0.61 -10.26 15.01
CA LYS A 55 -1.36 -9.15 14.43
C LYS A 55 -2.17 -9.63 13.22
N GLN A 56 -3.40 -9.15 13.12
CA GLN A 56 -4.30 -9.46 12.02
C GLN A 56 -4.93 -8.20 11.46
N PHE A 57 -5.19 -8.21 10.15
CA PHE A 57 -5.98 -7.17 9.49
C PHE A 57 -7.33 -7.81 9.13
N ASN A 58 -8.40 -7.23 9.63
CA ASN A 58 -9.75 -7.73 9.38
C ASN A 58 -10.26 -7.19 8.02
N GLY A 59 -9.80 -7.80 6.94
CA GLY A 59 -10.13 -7.40 5.59
C GLY A 59 -9.30 -6.20 5.10
N PHE A 60 -9.54 -5.81 3.86
CA PHE A 60 -8.80 -4.73 3.22
C PHE A 60 -9.12 -3.35 3.81
N THR A 61 -10.32 -3.16 4.36
CA THR A 61 -10.66 -1.88 5.01
C THR A 61 -9.84 -1.65 6.26
N ASP A 62 -9.64 -2.69 7.07
CA ASP A 62 -8.79 -2.61 8.26
C ASP A 62 -7.34 -2.40 7.86
N LEU A 63 -6.87 -3.12 6.84
CA LEU A 63 -5.52 -2.93 6.31
C LEU A 63 -5.32 -1.48 5.83
N ALA A 64 -6.29 -0.92 5.12
CA ALA A 64 -6.21 0.47 4.65
C ALA A 64 -6.09 1.46 5.81
N CYS A 65 -6.86 1.27 6.87
CA CYS A 65 -6.76 2.11 8.07
C CYS A 65 -5.39 2.01 8.73
N SER A 66 -4.82 0.80 8.78
CA SER A 66 -3.50 0.58 9.35
C SER A 66 -2.41 1.26 8.52
N ILE A 67 -2.55 1.23 7.19
CA ILE A 67 -1.62 1.92 6.30
C ILE A 67 -1.68 3.43 6.54
N VAL A 68 -2.86 4.02 6.61
CA VAL A 68 -3.02 5.46 6.90
C VAL A 68 -2.36 5.80 8.22
N PHE A 69 -2.61 5.01 9.26
CA PHE A 69 -2.03 5.24 10.58
C PHE A 69 -0.51 5.22 10.55
N GLU A 70 0.08 4.18 9.95
CA GLU A 70 1.53 4.02 9.90
C GLU A 70 2.18 5.12 9.05
N LEU A 71 1.59 5.48 7.92
CA LEU A 71 2.15 6.51 7.06
C LEU A 71 2.09 7.88 7.74
N LYS A 72 1.00 8.19 8.44
CA LYS A 72 0.89 9.45 9.18
C LYS A 72 1.89 9.53 10.32
N GLU A 73 2.11 8.43 11.02
CA GLU A 73 3.06 8.36 12.12
C GLU A 73 4.48 8.64 11.67
N HIS A 74 4.84 8.18 10.46
CA HIS A 74 6.23 8.25 9.97
C HIS A 74 6.48 9.35 8.95
N SER A 75 5.46 10.11 8.51
CA SER A 75 5.64 11.11 7.46
C SER A 75 5.97 12.52 7.98
N GLY A 76 6.12 12.68 9.28
CA GLY A 76 6.52 13.93 9.89
C GLY A 76 5.44 14.99 9.90
N ASP A 77 5.24 15.70 8.79
CA ASP A 77 4.28 16.79 8.69
C ASP A 77 2.87 16.35 8.32
N GLY A 78 2.65 15.04 8.18
CA GLY A 78 1.33 14.51 7.92
C GLY A 78 0.82 14.73 6.51
N ARG A 79 1.69 14.82 5.52
CA ARG A 79 1.31 14.99 4.11
C ARG A 79 0.77 13.69 3.50
N VAL A 80 -0.24 13.13 4.15
CA VAL A 80 -0.95 11.93 3.74
C VAL A 80 -2.43 12.25 3.71
N TYR A 81 -3.10 12.01 2.58
CA TYR A 81 -4.50 12.39 2.38
C TYR A 81 -5.29 11.22 1.81
N LEU A 82 -6.58 11.18 2.12
CA LEU A 82 -7.52 10.28 1.45
C LEU A 82 -8.14 11.04 0.27
N ASN A 83 -8.11 10.44 -0.90
CA ASN A 83 -8.71 10.99 -2.10
C ASN A 83 -9.81 10.05 -2.64
N THR A 84 -10.57 10.52 -3.62
CA THR A 84 -11.57 9.70 -4.29
C THR A 84 -10.91 8.74 -5.27
N GLU A 85 -11.65 7.73 -5.71
CA GLU A 85 -11.15 6.81 -6.74
C GLU A 85 -10.79 7.56 -8.03
N ASP A 86 -11.61 8.54 -8.42
CA ASP A 86 -11.41 9.30 -9.65
C ASP A 86 -10.12 10.12 -9.65
N ASP A 87 -9.61 10.49 -8.48
CA ASP A 87 -8.39 11.29 -8.37
C ASP A 87 -7.11 10.46 -8.50
N TYR A 88 -7.21 9.14 -8.50
CA TYR A 88 -6.05 8.27 -8.62
C TYR A 88 -5.34 8.49 -9.96
N GLY A 89 -4.06 8.83 -9.90
CA GLY A 89 -3.26 9.15 -11.08
C GLY A 89 -3.44 10.55 -11.62
N LYS A 90 -4.20 11.41 -10.94
CA LYS A 90 -4.50 12.78 -11.40
C LYS A 90 -3.93 13.87 -10.50
N CYS A 91 -3.03 13.52 -9.59
CA CYS A 91 -2.47 14.45 -8.60
C CYS A 91 -0.98 14.74 -8.84
N GLY A 92 -0.49 14.47 -10.05
CA GLY A 92 0.92 14.67 -10.37
C GLY A 92 1.84 13.62 -9.76
N GLU A 93 1.35 12.41 -9.56
CA GLU A 93 2.11 11.33 -8.94
C GLU A 93 3.23 10.83 -9.84
N ASP A 94 4.39 10.61 -9.24
CA ASP A 94 5.54 9.98 -9.90
C ASP A 94 5.40 8.45 -9.88
N TYR A 95 4.70 7.90 -8.88
CA TYR A 95 4.47 6.46 -8.73
C TYR A 95 3.03 6.21 -8.33
N LEU A 96 2.47 5.14 -8.89
CA LEU A 96 1.11 4.68 -8.57
C LEU A 96 1.22 3.27 -7.99
N TYR A 97 0.81 3.14 -6.73
CA TYR A 97 0.81 1.84 -6.04
C TYR A 97 -0.58 1.23 -6.03
N GLU A 98 -0.63 -0.09 -6.06
CA GLU A 98 -1.86 -0.83 -5.84
C GLU A 98 -1.62 -1.94 -4.84
N ILE A 99 -2.55 -2.10 -3.91
CA ILE A 99 -2.56 -3.23 -2.98
C ILE A 99 -3.80 -4.05 -3.30
N VAL A 100 -3.58 -5.31 -3.67
CA VAL A 100 -4.61 -6.20 -4.17
C VAL A 100 -4.48 -7.58 -3.54
N GLU A 101 -5.53 -8.40 -3.66
CA GLU A 101 -5.49 -9.78 -3.20
C GLU A 101 -4.40 -10.56 -3.94
N ASN A 102 -3.71 -11.42 -3.18
CA ASN A 102 -2.80 -12.42 -3.73
C ASN A 102 -3.55 -13.75 -3.76
N PRO A 103 -4.01 -14.25 -4.93
CA PRO A 103 -4.77 -15.50 -4.98
C PRO A 103 -4.00 -16.72 -4.51
N ALA A 104 -2.66 -16.68 -4.62
CA ALA A 104 -1.79 -17.78 -4.17
C ALA A 104 -1.58 -17.78 -2.66
N MET A 105 -1.72 -16.62 -2.01
CA MET A 105 -1.48 -16.47 -0.58
C MET A 105 -2.35 -15.34 -0.04
N ARG A 106 -3.62 -15.67 0.26
CA ARG A 106 -4.64 -14.66 0.58
C ARG A 106 -4.36 -13.84 1.83
N GLN A 107 -3.54 -14.35 2.76
CA GLN A 107 -3.20 -13.63 3.98
C GLN A 107 -2.09 -12.59 3.78
N SER A 108 -1.50 -12.55 2.58
CA SER A 108 -0.37 -11.68 2.27
C SER A 108 -0.66 -10.95 0.94
N PRO A 109 -1.21 -9.74 0.97
CA PRO A 109 -1.59 -9.04 -0.26
C PRO A 109 -0.39 -8.71 -1.13
N LEU A 110 -0.64 -8.50 -2.43
CA LEU A 110 0.38 -8.04 -3.37
C LEU A 110 0.45 -6.52 -3.34
N VAL A 111 1.67 -6.00 -3.38
CA VAL A 111 1.94 -4.57 -3.53
C VAL A 111 2.57 -4.36 -4.90
N LEU A 112 1.85 -3.64 -5.77
CA LEU A 112 2.29 -3.34 -7.13
C LEU A 112 2.65 -1.86 -7.23
N VAL A 113 3.54 -1.51 -8.14
CA VAL A 113 3.86 -0.12 -8.44
C VAL A 113 3.97 0.09 -9.95
N GLU A 114 3.38 1.18 -10.42
CA GLU A 114 3.56 1.67 -11.78
C GLU A 114 4.52 2.87 -11.72
N ASN A 115 5.59 2.81 -12.51
CA ASN A 115 6.60 3.88 -12.55
C ASN A 115 6.20 4.96 -13.56
N MET A 116 7.04 5.99 -13.70
CA MET A 116 6.79 7.12 -14.61
C MET A 116 6.77 6.71 -16.09
N ASN A 117 7.30 5.55 -16.43
CA ASN A 117 7.26 5.01 -17.80
C ASN A 117 6.02 4.16 -18.06
N GLY A 118 5.12 4.04 -17.09
CA GLY A 118 3.91 3.25 -17.22
C GLY A 118 4.11 1.75 -17.04
N GLU A 119 5.28 1.34 -16.54
CA GLU A 119 5.59 -0.07 -16.29
C GLU A 119 5.16 -0.46 -14.88
N THR A 120 4.46 -1.59 -14.76
CA THR A 120 3.97 -2.11 -13.49
C THR A 120 4.77 -3.33 -13.07
N GLU A 121 5.21 -3.34 -11.81
CA GLU A 121 5.97 -4.44 -11.22
C GLU A 121 5.52 -4.69 -9.79
N LEU A 122 5.85 -5.88 -9.27
CA LEU A 122 5.76 -6.13 -7.83
C LEU A 122 6.84 -5.31 -7.13
N VAL A 123 6.46 -4.61 -6.07
CA VAL A 123 7.42 -3.82 -5.27
C VAL A 123 8.52 -4.74 -4.73
N GLN A 124 8.18 -5.95 -4.29
CA GLN A 124 9.16 -6.90 -3.76
C GLN A 124 10.25 -7.22 -4.78
N ASP A 125 9.88 -7.36 -6.06
CA ASP A 125 10.85 -7.65 -7.12
C ASP A 125 11.85 -6.50 -7.29
N ILE A 126 11.36 -5.26 -7.21
CA ILE A 126 12.23 -4.07 -7.29
C ILE A 126 13.19 -4.05 -6.11
N LEU A 127 12.70 -4.27 -4.91
CA LEU A 127 13.52 -4.26 -3.69
C LEU A 127 14.56 -5.36 -3.71
N ASP A 128 14.22 -6.53 -4.22
CA ASP A 128 15.15 -7.65 -4.34
C ASP A 128 16.30 -7.32 -5.29
N ARG A 129 16.03 -6.63 -6.41
CA ARG A 129 17.07 -6.21 -7.36
C ARG A 129 18.00 -5.16 -6.75
N VAL A 130 17.43 -4.20 -6.00
CA VAL A 130 18.20 -3.11 -5.39
C VAL A 130 19.12 -3.64 -4.29
N ASN A 131 18.68 -4.67 -3.56
CA ASN A 131 19.40 -5.24 -2.43
C ASN A 131 20.26 -6.46 -2.82
N ALA A 132 20.32 -6.78 -4.08
CA ALA A 132 21.10 -7.92 -4.56
C ALA A 132 22.61 -7.62 -4.54
#